data_9fa10681eb5ebbc5ad3ebe131e816f6e
#
_entry.id   9fa10681eb5ebbc5ad3ebe131e816f6e
#
_cell.length_a   1.000
_cell.length_b   1.000
_cell.length_c   1.000
_cell.angle_alpha   90.00
_cell.angle_beta   90.00
_cell.angle_gamma   90.00
#
_symmetry.space_group_name_H-M   'P 1'
#
loop_
_entity.id
_entity.type
_entity.pdbx_description
1 polymer ?
#
loop_
_entity_poly.entity_id
_entity_poly.type
_entity_poly.pdbx_seq_one_letter_code
_entity_poly.pdbx_strand_id
1 'polypeptide(L)'
;MKTLKNTLCLLTLALSLCFSAQNANAWGDLGHATVGQIAQDHLTPKARKALKKYLGYPLSFFASDADAYRAVWTLDLGFVPTNPEASRVSFLKNFDFTTPLNISPWSHSVTVDSNFKCFPTDNLDGAYINNVAYYVTNLAKELRENAENMDPYERYKALVLIIHFIGDMHCPMHIVYMPKNVGKGHISVTYRGQVTSLHGYWDSKIFDKNYPKSFRDMAYLADDASRKEFKEITKGDVFDWAGRTAEKCWPLHNTWKDGDTIHNTYHLEMRQTALNQLRDAGYRLATVMNEIFR
;
A
#
# COMPACT_ATOMS: atom_id res chain seq x y z
N MET A 1 -8.98 -29.47 43.30
CA MET A 1 -7.70 -29.20 42.60
C MET A 1 -7.72 -29.49 41.09
N LYS A 2 -8.48 -30.42 40.56
CA LYS A 2 -8.54 -30.68 39.09
C LYS A 2 -9.28 -29.59 38.29
N THR A 3 -10.30 -28.97 38.83
CA THR A 3 -11.08 -27.92 38.18
C THR A 3 -10.29 -26.61 37.99
N LEU A 4 -9.43 -26.26 38.95
CA LEU A 4 -8.61 -25.03 38.86
C LEU A 4 -7.51 -25.11 37.81
N LYS A 5 -6.94 -26.32 37.57
CA LYS A 5 -5.92 -26.54 36.51
C LYS A 5 -6.52 -26.44 35.10
N ASN A 6 -7.75 -26.90 34.89
CA ASN A 6 -8.41 -26.82 33.61
C ASN A 6 -8.83 -25.38 33.27
N THR A 7 -9.21 -24.57 34.25
CA THR A 7 -9.56 -23.16 34.05
C THR A 7 -8.32 -22.32 33.73
N LEU A 8 -7.17 -22.63 34.35
CA LEU A 8 -5.91 -21.96 34.07
C LEU A 8 -5.37 -22.29 32.66
N CYS A 9 -5.51 -23.55 32.22
CA CYS A 9 -5.14 -23.94 30.85
C CYS A 9 -6.04 -23.31 29.76
N LEU A 10 -7.33 -23.13 30.05
CA LEU A 10 -8.25 -22.46 29.14
C LEU A 10 -7.99 -20.93 29.06
N LEU A 11 -7.60 -20.32 30.17
CA LEU A 11 -7.20 -18.90 30.21
C LEU A 11 -5.87 -18.66 29.50
N THR A 12 -4.89 -19.56 29.61
CA THR A 12 -3.63 -19.44 28.87
C THR A 12 -3.80 -19.72 27.39
N LEU A 13 -4.72 -20.61 26.98
CA LEU A 13 -5.05 -20.81 25.57
C LEU A 13 -5.84 -19.65 24.97
N ALA A 14 -6.73 -19.02 25.76
CA ALA A 14 -7.46 -17.81 25.33
C ALA A 14 -6.54 -16.57 25.24
N LEU A 15 -5.53 -16.46 26.12
CA LEU A 15 -4.52 -15.36 26.02
C LEU A 15 -3.54 -15.58 24.88
N SER A 16 -3.28 -16.81 24.43
CA SER A 16 -2.42 -17.07 23.27
C SER A 16 -3.12 -16.85 21.92
N LEU A 17 -4.45 -16.72 21.90
CA LEU A 17 -5.23 -16.37 20.70
C LEU A 17 -5.42 -14.85 20.54
N CYS A 18 -5.00 -14.04 21.51
CA CYS A 18 -4.82 -12.61 21.36
C CYS A 18 -3.47 -12.26 20.74
N PHE A 19 -2.94 -13.09 19.83
CA PHE A 19 -1.98 -12.59 18.87
C PHE A 19 -2.74 -11.60 17.98
N SER A 20 -2.57 -10.32 18.32
CA SER A 20 -2.91 -9.21 17.47
C SER A 20 -2.80 -9.65 16.01
N ALA A 21 -3.92 -9.60 15.28
CA ALA A 21 -3.86 -9.39 13.86
C ALA A 21 -3.00 -8.11 13.70
N GLN A 22 -1.71 -8.29 13.50
CA GLN A 22 -0.86 -7.19 13.08
C GLN A 22 -1.45 -6.85 11.72
N ASN A 23 -2.08 -5.69 11.65
CA ASN A 23 -2.53 -5.13 10.40
C ASN A 23 -1.36 -5.27 9.44
N ALA A 24 -1.57 -6.01 8.36
CA ALA A 24 -0.60 -6.14 7.30
C ALA A 24 -0.62 -4.79 6.59
N ASN A 25 0.30 -3.93 6.98
CA ASN A 25 0.49 -2.61 6.40
C ASN A 25 1.52 -2.78 5.29
N ALA A 26 1.20 -2.48 4.03
CA ALA A 26 2.19 -2.34 2.96
C ALA A 26 3.34 -1.47 3.48
N TRP A 27 4.33 -1.15 2.97
CA TRP A 27 5.47 -0.30 3.41
C TRP A 27 5.44 0.31 4.84
N GLY A 28 4.42 0.13 5.66
CA GLY A 28 4.17 0.83 6.92
C GLY A 28 4.14 2.36 6.74
N ASP A 29 3.85 3.09 7.81
CA ASP A 29 3.71 4.56 7.76
C ASP A 29 4.94 5.28 7.19
N LEU A 30 6.14 4.78 7.53
CA LEU A 30 7.39 5.39 7.10
C LEU A 30 7.59 5.29 5.58
N GLY A 31 7.34 4.12 4.99
CA GLY A 31 7.50 3.91 3.55
C GLY A 31 6.45 4.65 2.74
N HIS A 32 5.18 4.60 3.14
CA HIS A 32 4.13 5.36 2.47
C HIS A 32 4.37 6.87 2.54
N ALA A 33 4.77 7.40 3.70
CA ALA A 33 5.11 8.81 3.82
C ALA A 33 6.31 9.21 2.95
N THR A 34 7.26 8.29 2.76
CA THR A 34 8.40 8.47 1.84
C THR A 34 7.93 8.59 0.38
N VAL A 35 7.06 7.68 -0.08
CA VAL A 35 6.44 7.75 -1.41
C VAL A 35 5.72 9.09 -1.60
N GLY A 36 4.90 9.49 -0.62
CA GLY A 36 4.20 10.78 -0.63
C GLY A 36 5.16 11.98 -0.68
N GLN A 37 6.28 11.92 0.03
CA GLN A 37 7.28 13.01 0.01
C GLN A 37 7.99 13.11 -1.35
N ILE A 38 8.48 11.99 -1.90
CA ILE A 38 9.10 11.98 -3.24
C ILE A 38 8.11 12.53 -4.27
N ALA A 39 6.87 12.06 -4.24
CA ALA A 39 5.84 12.57 -5.16
C ALA A 39 5.62 14.08 -4.99
N GLN A 40 5.54 14.58 -3.76
CA GLN A 40 5.37 15.99 -3.42
C GLN A 40 6.47 16.87 -4.05
N ASP A 41 7.70 16.37 -4.08
CA ASP A 41 8.86 17.11 -4.58
C ASP A 41 8.85 17.19 -6.12
N HIS A 42 8.22 16.24 -6.80
CA HIS A 42 8.08 16.17 -8.27
C HIS A 42 6.74 16.68 -8.81
N LEU A 43 5.88 17.30 -7.98
CA LEU A 43 4.64 17.91 -8.43
C LEU A 43 4.90 19.18 -9.27
N THR A 44 4.14 19.30 -10.37
CA THR A 44 4.05 20.58 -11.09
C THR A 44 3.44 21.67 -10.20
N PRO A 45 3.70 22.95 -10.46
CA PRO A 45 3.08 24.04 -9.69
C PRO A 45 1.55 23.98 -9.69
N LYS A 46 0.94 23.54 -10.81
CA LYS A 46 -0.50 23.43 -10.96
C LYS A 46 -1.06 22.31 -10.10
N ALA A 47 -0.48 21.11 -10.16
CA ALA A 47 -0.86 19.98 -9.31
C ALA A 47 -0.67 20.27 -7.81
N ARG A 48 0.47 20.86 -7.45
CA ARG A 48 0.75 21.31 -6.08
C ARG A 48 -0.31 22.27 -5.54
N LYS A 49 -0.73 23.26 -6.35
CA LYS A 49 -1.78 24.21 -5.99
C LYS A 49 -3.13 23.52 -5.80
N ALA A 50 -3.52 22.61 -6.69
CA ALA A 50 -4.76 21.86 -6.61
C ALA A 50 -4.80 20.94 -5.39
N LEU A 51 -3.74 20.15 -5.17
CA LEU A 51 -3.65 19.26 -4.02
C LEU A 51 -3.64 20.04 -2.69
N LYS A 52 -2.96 21.20 -2.62
CA LYS A 52 -3.06 22.08 -1.45
C LYS A 52 -4.49 22.58 -1.21
N LYS A 53 -5.23 22.90 -2.27
CA LYS A 53 -6.65 23.30 -2.18
C LYS A 53 -7.52 22.17 -1.62
N TYR A 54 -7.30 20.93 -2.06
CA TYR A 54 -8.18 19.81 -1.75
C TYR A 54 -7.81 19.04 -0.48
N LEU A 55 -6.52 18.90 -0.19
CA LEU A 55 -6.03 18.15 0.97
C LEU A 55 -5.59 19.06 2.14
N GLY A 56 -5.16 20.29 1.86
CA GLY A 56 -4.66 21.22 2.86
C GLY A 56 -3.24 20.95 3.36
N TYR A 57 -2.74 19.74 3.22
CA TYR A 57 -1.44 19.25 3.71
C TYR A 57 -0.65 18.53 2.61
N PRO A 58 0.67 18.31 2.80
CA PRO A 58 1.50 17.51 1.88
C PRO A 58 1.01 16.07 1.74
N LEU A 59 1.31 15.42 0.61
CA LEU A 59 0.89 14.06 0.31
C LEU A 59 1.36 13.04 1.37
N SER A 60 2.53 13.26 1.96
CA SER A 60 3.08 12.41 3.02
C SER A 60 2.22 12.30 4.28
N PHE A 61 1.27 13.23 4.50
CA PHE A 61 0.32 13.20 5.60
C PHE A 61 -0.86 12.26 5.38
N PHE A 62 -1.09 11.84 4.13
CA PHE A 62 -2.26 11.03 3.74
C PHE A 62 -1.87 9.66 3.19
N ALA A 63 -0.62 9.31 3.32
CA ALA A 63 -0.08 8.11 2.71
C ALA A 63 -0.15 6.87 3.61
N SER A 64 -0.42 7.04 4.92
CA SER A 64 -0.42 5.95 5.88
C SER A 64 -1.62 5.01 5.69
N ASP A 65 -1.46 3.76 6.13
CA ASP A 65 -2.56 2.81 6.22
C ASP A 65 -3.72 3.34 7.04
N ALA A 66 -3.44 4.05 8.14
CA ALA A 66 -4.46 4.63 8.99
C ALA A 66 -5.36 5.62 8.22
N ASP A 67 -4.80 6.35 7.25
CA ASP A 67 -5.57 7.29 6.42
C ASP A 67 -6.38 6.54 5.36
N ALA A 68 -5.81 5.53 4.72
CA ALA A 68 -6.53 4.65 3.80
C ALA A 68 -7.63 3.86 4.53
N TYR A 69 -7.36 3.33 5.71
CA TYR A 69 -8.35 2.67 6.56
C TYR A 69 -9.48 3.62 6.94
N ARG A 70 -9.18 4.85 7.35
CA ARG A 70 -10.21 5.86 7.66
C ARG A 70 -11.03 6.22 6.43
N ALA A 71 -10.43 6.22 5.26
CA ALA A 71 -11.13 6.56 4.03
C ALA A 71 -12.08 5.45 3.54
N VAL A 72 -11.73 4.16 3.73
CA VAL A 72 -12.44 3.03 3.08
C VAL A 72 -12.85 1.94 4.04
N TRP A 73 -12.00 1.58 5.00
CA TRP A 73 -12.12 0.30 5.71
C TRP A 73 -12.81 0.36 7.07
N THR A 74 -13.03 1.55 7.61
CA THR A 74 -13.69 1.73 8.92
C THR A 74 -15.12 1.23 8.96
N LEU A 75 -15.79 1.07 7.81
CA LEU A 75 -17.17 0.59 7.75
C LEU A 75 -17.30 -0.93 7.78
N ASP A 76 -16.40 -1.64 7.10
CA ASP A 76 -16.45 -3.11 7.03
C ASP A 76 -16.03 -3.80 8.32
N LEU A 77 -15.23 -3.14 9.16
CA LEU A 77 -14.73 -3.70 10.41
C LEU A 77 -15.60 -3.37 11.63
N GLY A 78 -16.76 -2.73 11.46
CA GLY A 78 -17.63 -2.33 12.57
C GLY A 78 -16.99 -1.28 13.49
N PHE A 79 -15.92 -0.66 13.08
CA PHE A 79 -15.22 0.37 13.85
C PHE A 79 -15.92 1.71 13.64
N VAL A 80 -16.88 2.03 14.51
CA VAL A 80 -17.46 3.36 14.59
C VAL A 80 -16.57 4.17 15.55
N PRO A 81 -15.79 5.15 15.05
CA PRO A 81 -15.05 6.02 15.96
C PRO A 81 -16.01 6.82 16.85
N THR A 82 -15.80 6.77 18.13
CA THR A 82 -16.59 7.54 19.13
C THR A 82 -16.22 9.02 19.21
N ASN A 83 -15.50 9.58 18.23
CA ASN A 83 -14.91 10.92 18.24
C ASN A 83 -15.63 11.84 17.21
N PRO A 84 -15.73 13.20 17.42
CA PRO A 84 -16.37 14.17 16.51
C PRO A 84 -15.86 14.16 15.06
N GLU A 85 -14.66 13.65 14.80
CA GLU A 85 -14.23 13.32 13.45
C GLU A 85 -15.03 12.16 12.81
N ALA A 86 -15.83 11.46 13.60
CA ALA A 86 -16.81 10.49 13.11
C ALA A 86 -17.86 11.11 12.14
N SER A 87 -18.01 12.41 12.09
CA SER A 87 -18.82 13.09 11.06
C SER A 87 -18.24 12.85 9.65
N ARG A 88 -16.92 12.69 9.53
CA ARG A 88 -16.26 12.34 8.27
C ARG A 88 -16.56 10.89 7.86
N VAL A 89 -16.72 10.00 8.85
CA VAL A 89 -17.06 8.58 8.61
C VAL A 89 -18.56 8.39 8.37
N SER A 90 -19.43 9.26 8.91
CA SER A 90 -20.87 9.18 8.64
C SER A 90 -21.21 9.39 7.17
N PHE A 91 -20.36 10.07 6.44
CA PHE A 91 -20.48 10.28 5.01
C PHE A 91 -20.33 8.98 4.21
N LEU A 92 -19.44 8.08 4.63
CA LEU A 92 -19.27 6.75 4.03
C LEU A 92 -20.49 5.84 4.22
N LYS A 93 -21.38 6.11 5.20
CA LYS A 93 -22.61 5.33 5.41
C LYS A 93 -23.61 5.41 4.24
N ASN A 94 -23.50 6.45 3.43
CA ASN A 94 -24.34 6.66 2.26
C ASN A 94 -23.63 6.28 0.95
N PHE A 95 -22.41 5.79 1.04
CA PHE A 95 -21.67 5.35 -0.13
C PHE A 95 -22.15 3.96 -0.53
N ASP A 96 -22.65 3.85 -1.75
CA ASP A 96 -23.06 2.58 -2.31
C ASP A 96 -21.81 1.79 -2.76
N PHE A 97 -21.31 0.92 -1.88
CA PHE A 97 -20.21 0.01 -2.17
C PHE A 97 -20.56 -1.06 -3.21
N THR A 98 -21.83 -1.10 -3.69
CA THR A 98 -22.24 -1.97 -4.81
C THR A 98 -21.88 -1.38 -6.16
N THR A 99 -21.47 -0.11 -6.22
CA THR A 99 -20.89 0.50 -7.43
C THR A 99 -19.50 -0.07 -7.75
N PRO A 100 -18.95 0.15 -8.98
CA PRO A 100 -17.64 -0.39 -9.39
C PRO A 100 -16.45 -0.07 -8.49
N LEU A 101 -16.61 0.78 -7.49
CA LEU A 101 -15.62 1.09 -6.47
C LEU A 101 -15.82 0.28 -5.17
N ASN A 102 -16.48 -0.87 -5.24
CA ASN A 102 -16.57 -1.81 -4.11
C ASN A 102 -15.18 -2.39 -3.84
N ILE A 103 -14.35 -1.57 -3.21
CA ILE A 103 -12.97 -1.94 -2.85
C ILE A 103 -13.07 -2.79 -1.61
N SER A 104 -12.91 -4.10 -1.78
CA SER A 104 -12.73 -4.98 -0.64
C SER A 104 -11.57 -4.47 0.22
N PRO A 105 -11.67 -4.47 1.56
CA PRO A 105 -10.57 -4.10 2.46
C PRO A 105 -9.27 -4.86 2.19
N TRP A 106 -9.36 -5.99 1.50
CA TRP A 106 -8.24 -6.83 1.09
C TRP A 106 -7.67 -6.47 -0.28
N SER A 107 -8.27 -5.51 -0.98
CA SER A 107 -7.91 -5.15 -2.37
C SER A 107 -6.76 -4.16 -2.47
N HIS A 108 -5.75 -4.25 -1.60
CA HIS A 108 -4.56 -3.42 -1.67
C HIS A 108 -3.36 -4.12 -2.35
N SER A 109 -3.64 -5.08 -3.20
CA SER A 109 -2.63 -5.83 -3.96
C SER A 109 -2.84 -5.69 -5.47
N VAL A 110 -1.83 -6.09 -6.22
CA VAL A 110 -1.87 -6.23 -7.68
C VAL A 110 -1.96 -7.69 -8.05
N THR A 111 -2.80 -8.03 -9.02
CA THR A 111 -2.84 -9.38 -9.61
C THR A 111 -2.27 -9.36 -11.02
N VAL A 112 -1.32 -10.25 -11.29
CA VAL A 112 -0.66 -10.41 -12.59
C VAL A 112 -0.72 -11.86 -13.07
N ASP A 113 -0.65 -12.05 -14.40
CA ASP A 113 -0.52 -13.37 -15.01
C ASP A 113 0.93 -13.90 -14.98
N SER A 114 1.15 -15.09 -15.56
CA SER A 114 2.47 -15.72 -15.64
C SER A 114 3.50 -14.96 -16.48
N ASN A 115 3.07 -13.98 -17.27
CA ASN A 115 3.91 -13.08 -18.06
C ASN A 115 4.06 -11.71 -17.42
N PHE A 116 3.69 -11.58 -16.14
CA PHE A 116 3.70 -10.34 -15.37
C PHE A 116 2.76 -9.26 -15.92
N LYS A 117 1.79 -9.62 -16.73
CA LYS A 117 0.79 -8.70 -17.23
C LYS A 117 -0.30 -8.49 -16.17
N CYS A 118 -0.49 -7.24 -15.76
CA CYS A 118 -1.57 -6.88 -14.84
C CYS A 118 -2.92 -6.96 -15.55
N PHE A 119 -3.92 -7.53 -14.89
CA PHE A 119 -5.28 -7.61 -15.45
C PHE A 119 -5.94 -6.22 -15.47
N PRO A 120 -6.67 -5.86 -16.54
CA PRO A 120 -7.31 -4.54 -16.65
C PRO A 120 -8.66 -4.46 -15.92
N THR A 121 -8.94 -5.37 -15.02
CA THR A 121 -10.21 -5.51 -14.30
C THR A 121 -9.96 -5.91 -12.84
N ASP A 122 -10.96 -5.71 -11.99
CA ASP A 122 -11.03 -6.27 -10.64
C ASP A 122 -11.84 -7.56 -10.55
N ASN A 123 -12.43 -8.00 -11.68
CA ASN A 123 -13.23 -9.22 -11.77
C ASN A 123 -12.67 -10.12 -12.87
N LEU A 124 -12.32 -11.34 -12.54
CA LEU A 124 -11.81 -12.35 -13.43
C LEU A 124 -12.71 -13.60 -13.36
N ASP A 125 -13.37 -13.95 -14.46
CA ASP A 125 -14.25 -15.12 -14.57
C ASP A 125 -15.33 -15.20 -13.45
N GLY A 126 -15.87 -14.03 -13.06
CA GLY A 126 -16.89 -13.94 -12.02
C GLY A 126 -16.36 -13.90 -10.59
N ALA A 127 -15.04 -13.93 -10.40
CA ALA A 127 -14.39 -13.79 -9.10
C ALA A 127 -13.68 -12.43 -8.98
N TYR A 128 -13.89 -11.74 -7.86
CA TYR A 128 -13.13 -10.52 -7.56
C TYR A 128 -11.67 -10.85 -7.29
N ILE A 129 -10.79 -10.07 -7.91
CA ILE A 129 -9.34 -10.14 -7.72
C ILE A 129 -8.83 -8.84 -7.09
N ASN A 130 -7.74 -8.95 -6.34
CA ASN A 130 -7.05 -7.76 -5.86
C ASN A 130 -6.39 -7.03 -7.03
N ASN A 131 -6.76 -5.77 -7.25
CA ASN A 131 -6.19 -5.02 -8.36
C ASN A 131 -6.18 -3.50 -8.14
N VAL A 132 -5.22 -3.03 -7.35
CA VAL A 132 -5.04 -1.59 -7.10
C VAL A 132 -4.79 -0.79 -8.38
N ALA A 133 -4.20 -1.38 -9.42
CA ALA A 133 -3.96 -0.70 -10.69
C ALA A 133 -5.29 -0.32 -11.38
N TYR A 134 -6.31 -1.19 -11.29
CA TYR A 134 -7.65 -0.90 -11.77
C TYR A 134 -8.28 0.28 -11.02
N TYR A 135 -8.21 0.27 -9.69
CA TYR A 135 -8.78 1.34 -8.87
C TYR A 135 -8.05 2.67 -9.06
N VAL A 136 -6.72 2.68 -9.06
CA VAL A 136 -5.93 3.90 -9.33
C VAL A 136 -6.31 4.51 -10.68
N THR A 137 -6.44 3.68 -11.73
CA THR A 137 -6.77 4.14 -13.07
C THR A 137 -8.16 4.78 -13.11
N ASN A 138 -9.17 4.16 -12.51
CA ASN A 138 -10.53 4.67 -12.49
C ASN A 138 -10.68 5.93 -11.63
N LEU A 139 -10.10 5.95 -10.43
CA LEU A 139 -10.10 7.11 -9.55
C LEU A 139 -9.38 8.31 -10.19
N ALA A 140 -8.22 8.07 -10.84
CA ALA A 140 -7.49 9.12 -11.55
C ALA A 140 -8.29 9.70 -12.72
N LYS A 141 -9.02 8.85 -13.46
CA LYS A 141 -9.92 9.29 -14.53
C LYS A 141 -11.03 10.18 -13.98
N GLU A 142 -11.71 9.72 -12.93
CA GLU A 142 -12.83 10.46 -12.32
C GLU A 142 -12.37 11.83 -11.77
N LEU A 143 -11.25 11.87 -11.06
CA LEU A 143 -10.67 13.12 -10.56
C LEU A 143 -10.31 14.07 -11.70
N ARG A 144 -9.73 13.58 -12.79
CA ARG A 144 -9.37 14.42 -13.94
C ARG A 144 -10.58 15.05 -14.62
N GLU A 145 -11.68 14.30 -14.70
CA GLU A 145 -12.91 14.73 -15.38
C GLU A 145 -13.80 15.61 -14.49
N ASN A 146 -13.84 15.33 -13.18
CA ASN A 146 -14.88 15.85 -12.30
C ASN A 146 -14.40 16.47 -10.99
N ALA A 147 -13.10 16.56 -10.70
CA ALA A 147 -12.59 16.93 -9.37
C ALA A 147 -13.22 18.20 -8.77
N GLU A 148 -13.56 19.20 -9.58
CA GLU A 148 -14.18 20.44 -9.06
C GLU A 148 -15.65 20.26 -8.66
N ASN A 149 -16.35 19.34 -9.30
CA ASN A 149 -17.79 19.07 -9.08
C ASN A 149 -18.05 17.89 -8.14
N MET A 150 -17.02 17.10 -7.83
CA MET A 150 -17.13 16.00 -6.87
C MET A 150 -17.48 16.52 -5.49
N ASP A 151 -18.25 15.72 -4.76
CA ASP A 151 -18.37 15.90 -3.32
C ASP A 151 -16.99 16.01 -2.67
N PRO A 152 -16.74 16.97 -1.76
CA PRO A 152 -15.42 17.21 -1.18
C PRO A 152 -14.84 15.98 -0.48
N TYR A 153 -15.68 15.12 0.10
CA TYR A 153 -15.22 13.93 0.77
C TYR A 153 -14.88 12.81 -0.21
N GLU A 154 -15.69 12.59 -1.25
CA GLU A 154 -15.40 11.62 -2.30
C GLU A 154 -14.10 11.97 -3.02
N ARG A 155 -13.88 13.24 -3.30
CA ARG A 155 -12.62 13.72 -3.85
C ARG A 155 -11.43 13.47 -2.92
N TYR A 156 -11.59 13.77 -1.63
CA TYR A 156 -10.59 13.47 -0.61
C TYR A 156 -10.26 11.98 -0.56
N LYS A 157 -11.27 11.13 -0.50
CA LYS A 157 -11.14 9.68 -0.48
C LYS A 157 -10.39 9.17 -1.73
N ALA A 158 -10.79 9.61 -2.91
CA ALA A 158 -10.14 9.22 -4.16
C ALA A 158 -8.64 9.59 -4.17
N LEU A 159 -8.29 10.79 -3.70
CA LEU A 159 -6.91 11.24 -3.60
C LEU A 159 -6.10 10.40 -2.61
N VAL A 160 -6.63 10.16 -1.42
CA VAL A 160 -5.95 9.34 -0.38
C VAL A 160 -5.72 7.92 -0.87
N LEU A 161 -6.72 7.32 -1.52
CA LEU A 161 -6.59 5.96 -2.08
C LEU A 161 -5.52 5.88 -3.17
N ILE A 162 -5.45 6.84 -4.09
CA ILE A 162 -4.40 6.85 -5.10
C ILE A 162 -3.02 6.95 -4.45
N ILE A 163 -2.86 7.83 -3.45
CA ILE A 163 -1.60 8.01 -2.73
C ILE A 163 -1.17 6.68 -2.09
N HIS A 164 -2.07 6.00 -1.41
CA HIS A 164 -1.81 4.75 -0.73
C HIS A 164 -1.55 3.60 -1.72
N PHE A 165 -2.45 3.37 -2.65
CA PHE A 165 -2.41 2.23 -3.58
C PHE A 165 -1.19 2.24 -4.52
N ILE A 166 -0.69 3.41 -4.90
CA ILE A 166 0.56 3.47 -5.66
C ILE A 166 1.74 3.02 -4.79
N GLY A 167 1.73 3.30 -3.50
CA GLY A 167 2.70 2.73 -2.57
C GLY A 167 2.62 1.20 -2.52
N ASP A 168 1.42 0.66 -2.27
CA ASP A 168 1.15 -0.78 -2.19
C ASP A 168 1.57 -1.54 -3.44
N MET A 169 1.22 -1.00 -4.61
CA MET A 169 1.57 -1.59 -5.91
C MET A 169 3.08 -1.82 -6.08
N HIS A 170 3.91 -1.12 -5.31
CA HIS A 170 5.37 -1.23 -5.36
C HIS A 170 5.95 -2.08 -4.22
N CYS A 171 5.11 -2.54 -3.27
CA CYS A 171 5.55 -3.47 -2.23
C CYS A 171 5.60 -4.90 -2.77
N PRO A 172 6.73 -5.61 -2.66
CA PRO A 172 6.88 -6.96 -3.22
C PRO A 172 5.81 -7.94 -2.73
N MET A 173 5.39 -7.83 -1.46
CA MET A 173 4.42 -8.77 -0.88
C MET A 173 2.96 -8.42 -1.21
N HIS A 174 2.70 -7.31 -1.90
CA HIS A 174 1.39 -6.91 -2.41
C HIS A 174 1.16 -7.31 -3.87
N ILE A 175 1.89 -8.33 -4.36
CA ILE A 175 1.74 -8.85 -5.72
C ILE A 175 1.24 -10.29 -5.66
N VAL A 176 0.15 -10.55 -6.36
CA VAL A 176 -0.49 -11.86 -6.51
C VAL A 176 -0.20 -12.38 -7.92
N TYR A 177 0.44 -13.53 -8.01
CA TYR A 177 0.80 -14.17 -9.29
C TYR A 177 -0.15 -15.32 -9.62
N MET A 178 -0.86 -15.19 -10.74
CA MET A 178 -1.80 -16.21 -11.22
C MET A 178 -1.13 -17.18 -12.22
N PRO A 179 -1.65 -18.41 -12.43
CA PRO A 179 -2.86 -19.01 -11.85
C PRO A 179 -2.68 -19.59 -10.44
N LYS A 180 -1.46 -19.69 -9.96
CA LYS A 180 -1.18 -20.11 -8.60
C LYS A 180 -1.06 -18.85 -7.77
N ASN A 181 -1.93 -18.69 -6.80
CA ASN A 181 -1.77 -17.66 -5.79
C ASN A 181 -0.48 -17.95 -4.99
N VAL A 182 0.64 -17.53 -5.55
CA VAL A 182 1.99 -17.77 -5.02
C VAL A 182 2.38 -16.62 -4.08
N GLY A 183 1.39 -15.90 -3.56
CA GLY A 183 1.62 -14.91 -2.53
C GLY A 183 2.24 -15.57 -1.31
N LYS A 184 3.58 -15.53 -1.20
CA LYS A 184 4.31 -16.09 -0.06
C LYS A 184 4.35 -15.14 1.14
N GLY A 185 3.54 -14.08 1.12
CA GLY A 185 3.49 -13.12 2.22
C GLY A 185 3.17 -13.73 3.58
N HIS A 186 2.47 -14.86 3.59
CA HIS A 186 2.07 -15.56 4.82
C HIS A 186 3.13 -16.51 5.40
N ILE A 187 4.21 -16.83 4.68
CA ILE A 187 5.26 -17.70 5.23
C ILE A 187 5.95 -17.00 6.41
N SER A 188 6.33 -17.79 7.40
CA SER A 188 7.07 -17.31 8.56
C SER A 188 8.55 -17.24 8.26
N VAL A 189 9.19 -16.16 8.69
CA VAL A 189 10.65 -15.97 8.59
C VAL A 189 11.18 -15.48 9.93
N THR A 190 12.45 -15.77 10.20
CA THR A 190 13.13 -15.25 11.39
C THR A 190 14.04 -14.08 11.00
N TYR A 191 13.82 -12.93 11.60
CA TYR A 191 14.67 -11.75 11.42
C TYR A 191 15.16 -11.24 12.79
N ARG A 192 16.49 -11.18 12.99
CA ARG A 192 17.13 -10.78 14.27
C ARG A 192 16.59 -11.56 15.49
N GLY A 193 16.36 -12.85 15.33
CA GLY A 193 15.84 -13.72 16.38
C GLY A 193 14.34 -13.59 16.66
N GLN A 194 13.61 -12.79 15.90
CA GLN A 194 12.16 -12.65 16.01
C GLN A 194 11.46 -13.28 14.82
N VAL A 195 10.43 -14.09 15.07
CA VAL A 195 9.58 -14.65 14.04
C VAL A 195 8.59 -13.59 13.56
N THR A 196 8.45 -13.45 12.26
CA THR A 196 7.47 -12.57 11.61
C THR A 196 7.00 -13.21 10.30
N SER A 197 5.91 -12.75 9.71
CA SER A 197 5.59 -13.13 8.33
C SER A 197 6.56 -12.43 7.37
N LEU A 198 6.79 -13.04 6.19
CA LEU A 198 7.58 -12.37 5.14
C LEU A 198 6.94 -11.05 4.72
N HIS A 199 5.60 -11.00 4.69
CA HIS A 199 4.84 -9.78 4.48
C HIS A 199 5.17 -8.71 5.55
N GLY A 200 5.01 -9.05 6.83
CA GLY A 200 5.33 -8.13 7.93
C GLY A 200 6.80 -7.72 8.00
N TYR A 201 7.71 -8.53 7.45
CA TYR A 201 9.10 -8.13 7.28
C TYR A 201 9.24 -6.98 6.27
N TRP A 202 8.62 -7.10 5.09
CA TRP A 202 8.65 -6.06 4.06
C TRP A 202 7.93 -4.79 4.51
N ASP A 203 6.80 -4.92 5.19
CA ASP A 203 6.01 -3.78 5.61
C ASP A 203 6.63 -3.00 6.77
N SER A 204 7.26 -3.69 7.72
CA SER A 204 7.61 -3.05 9.00
C SER A 204 9.04 -3.22 9.43
N LYS A 205 9.79 -4.21 8.90
CA LYS A 205 11.12 -4.57 9.40
C LYS A 205 12.24 -4.25 8.41
N ILE A 206 11.92 -4.07 7.13
CA ILE A 206 12.89 -3.77 6.09
C ILE A 206 13.60 -2.44 6.35
N PHE A 207 12.88 -1.46 6.91
CA PHE A 207 13.43 -0.21 7.38
C PHE A 207 13.50 -0.24 8.91
N ASP A 208 14.67 -0.54 9.39
CA ASP A 208 15.02 -0.59 10.80
C ASP A 208 14.78 0.78 11.47
N LYS A 209 14.34 0.80 12.76
CA LYS A 209 14.05 2.01 13.54
C LYS A 209 15.20 3.05 13.57
N ASN A 210 16.40 2.63 13.21
CA ASN A 210 17.61 3.46 13.22
C ASN A 210 18.05 3.92 11.82
N TYR A 211 17.33 3.52 10.74
CA TYR A 211 17.72 3.88 9.38
C TYR A 211 16.54 3.83 8.39
N PRO A 212 16.34 4.91 7.69
CA PRO A 212 16.65 6.30 8.08
C PRO A 212 15.71 6.75 9.20
N LYS A 213 16.05 7.83 9.90
CA LYS A 213 15.30 8.31 11.06
C LYS A 213 13.95 8.93 10.73
N SER A 214 13.76 9.38 9.50
CA SER A 214 12.52 10.00 9.06
C SER A 214 12.20 9.67 7.60
N PHE A 215 10.93 9.82 7.22
CA PHE A 215 10.52 9.66 5.82
C PHE A 215 11.18 10.69 4.89
N ARG A 216 11.56 11.87 5.39
CA ARG A 216 12.27 12.89 4.59
C ARG A 216 13.70 12.47 4.29
N ASP A 217 14.40 11.91 5.29
CA ASP A 217 15.74 11.37 5.07
C ASP A 217 15.70 10.20 4.10
N MET A 218 14.67 9.35 4.21
CA MET A 218 14.47 8.22 3.30
C MET A 218 14.15 8.70 1.88
N ALA A 219 13.30 9.71 1.72
CA ALA A 219 13.01 10.31 0.44
C ALA A 219 14.26 10.90 -0.20
N TYR A 220 15.06 11.65 0.56
CA TYR A 220 16.33 12.19 0.10
C TYR A 220 17.32 11.11 -0.37
N LEU A 221 17.37 9.97 0.32
CA LEU A 221 18.24 8.86 -0.06
C LEU A 221 17.72 8.08 -1.27
N ALA A 222 16.40 7.99 -1.44
CA ALA A 222 15.79 7.23 -2.51
C ALA A 222 15.64 8.04 -3.82
N ASP A 223 15.48 9.36 -3.73
CA ASP A 223 15.25 10.27 -4.86
C ASP A 223 16.56 10.60 -5.59
N ASP A 224 17.18 9.59 -6.20
CA ASP A 224 18.52 9.66 -6.78
C ASP A 224 18.57 9.50 -8.32
N ALA A 225 17.40 9.33 -8.96
CA ALA A 225 17.37 9.06 -10.39
C ALA A 225 17.69 10.30 -11.24
N SER A 226 18.49 10.08 -12.26
CA SER A 226 18.69 11.07 -13.32
C SER A 226 17.38 11.37 -14.08
N ARG A 227 17.34 12.50 -14.79
CA ARG A 227 16.19 12.86 -15.64
C ARG A 227 15.85 11.77 -16.69
N LYS A 228 16.85 11.05 -17.17
CA LYS A 228 16.65 9.94 -18.12
C LYS A 228 15.97 8.76 -17.44
N GLU A 229 16.47 8.36 -16.28
CA GLU A 229 15.90 7.27 -15.49
C GLU A 229 14.48 7.60 -15.03
N PHE A 230 14.21 8.83 -14.57
CA PHE A 230 12.86 9.27 -14.24
C PHE A 230 11.89 9.03 -15.40
N LYS A 231 12.27 9.40 -16.64
CA LYS A 231 11.43 9.17 -17.82
C LYS A 231 11.19 7.69 -18.11
N GLU A 232 12.19 6.84 -17.91
CA GLU A 232 12.04 5.39 -18.10
C GLU A 232 11.17 4.75 -16.99
N ILE A 233 11.34 5.19 -15.74
CA ILE A 233 10.54 4.73 -14.60
C ILE A 233 9.05 5.06 -14.81
N THR A 234 8.77 6.27 -15.28
CA THR A 234 7.39 6.78 -15.44
C THR A 234 6.76 6.49 -16.80
N LYS A 235 7.48 5.84 -17.72
CA LYS A 235 6.96 5.46 -19.03
C LYS A 235 5.83 4.43 -18.92
N GLY A 236 4.80 4.58 -19.75
CA GLY A 236 3.63 3.71 -19.80
C GLY A 236 2.53 4.17 -18.82
N ASP A 237 1.64 3.27 -18.49
CA ASP A 237 0.50 3.51 -17.59
C ASP A 237 0.61 2.70 -16.28
N VAL A 238 -0.43 2.79 -15.47
CA VAL A 238 -0.51 2.13 -14.16
C VAL A 238 -0.42 0.61 -14.28
N PHE A 239 -1.01 0.02 -15.32
CA PHE A 239 -0.95 -1.43 -15.55
C PHE A 239 0.44 -1.87 -15.99
N ASP A 240 1.10 -1.09 -16.85
CA ASP A 240 2.49 -1.32 -17.25
C ASP A 240 3.43 -1.26 -16.04
N TRP A 241 3.19 -0.28 -15.14
CA TRP A 241 4.01 -0.15 -13.93
C TRP A 241 3.83 -1.33 -12.97
N ALA A 242 2.58 -1.78 -12.79
CA ALA A 242 2.27 -2.96 -11.98
C ALA A 242 2.98 -4.21 -12.52
N GLY A 243 2.92 -4.43 -13.83
CA GLY A 243 3.61 -5.55 -14.48
C GLY A 243 5.13 -5.51 -14.29
N ARG A 244 5.77 -4.34 -14.53
CA ARG A 244 7.21 -4.17 -14.32
C ARG A 244 7.63 -4.34 -12.87
N THR A 245 6.79 -3.91 -11.93
CA THR A 245 7.05 -4.14 -10.49
C THR A 245 6.95 -5.61 -10.17
N ALA A 246 5.95 -6.32 -10.70
CA ALA A 246 5.78 -7.75 -10.52
C ALA A 246 6.99 -8.54 -11.07
N GLU A 247 7.45 -8.21 -12.27
CA GLU A 247 8.63 -8.83 -12.86
C GLU A 247 9.89 -8.66 -11.99
N LYS A 248 10.14 -7.45 -11.52
CA LYS A 248 11.28 -7.15 -10.61
C LYS A 248 11.17 -7.89 -9.27
N CYS A 249 9.96 -8.06 -8.74
CA CYS A 249 9.74 -8.67 -7.43
C CYS A 249 9.61 -10.20 -7.47
N TRP A 250 9.42 -10.80 -8.65
CA TRP A 250 9.25 -12.24 -8.81
C TRP A 250 10.35 -13.08 -8.16
N PRO A 251 11.66 -12.78 -8.30
CA PRO A 251 12.71 -13.54 -7.64
C PRO A 251 12.56 -13.56 -6.11
N LEU A 252 12.08 -12.47 -5.52
CA LEU A 252 11.90 -12.34 -4.06
C LEU A 252 10.83 -13.28 -3.53
N HIS A 253 9.76 -13.52 -4.31
CA HIS A 253 8.70 -14.46 -3.95
C HIS A 253 9.17 -15.92 -3.96
N ASN A 254 10.15 -16.27 -4.78
CA ASN A 254 10.60 -17.64 -4.95
C ASN A 254 11.80 -18.03 -4.09
N THR A 255 12.46 -17.07 -3.46
CA THR A 255 13.67 -17.30 -2.65
C THR A 255 13.36 -17.94 -1.31
N TRP A 256 12.20 -17.61 -0.69
CA TRP A 256 11.92 -17.92 0.71
C TRP A 256 11.06 -19.16 0.90
N LYS A 257 11.36 -19.88 2.00
CA LYS A 257 10.58 -20.99 2.52
C LYS A 257 10.15 -20.69 3.95
N ASP A 258 9.09 -21.35 4.39
CA ASP A 258 8.61 -21.24 5.76
C ASP A 258 9.72 -21.67 6.76
N GLY A 259 9.95 -20.82 7.77
CA GLY A 259 10.99 -21.04 8.77
C GLY A 259 12.38 -20.48 8.43
N ASP A 260 12.59 -19.94 7.23
CA ASP A 260 13.90 -19.40 6.82
C ASP A 260 14.34 -18.22 7.71
N THR A 261 15.66 -18.04 7.80
CA THR A 261 16.26 -16.91 8.54
C THR A 261 16.79 -15.85 7.58
N ILE A 262 16.35 -14.60 7.79
CA ILE A 262 16.83 -13.43 7.04
C ILE A 262 18.15 -12.97 7.65
N HIS A 263 19.25 -13.21 6.95
CA HIS A 263 20.59 -12.79 7.34
C HIS A 263 20.87 -11.33 6.96
N ASN A 264 21.80 -10.69 7.65
CA ASN A 264 22.13 -9.27 7.45
C ASN A 264 22.53 -8.93 6.01
N THR A 265 23.27 -9.79 5.31
CA THR A 265 23.66 -9.54 3.91
C THR A 265 22.42 -9.39 3.03
N TYR A 266 21.51 -10.36 3.12
CA TYR A 266 20.26 -10.31 2.37
C TYR A 266 19.41 -9.09 2.76
N HIS A 267 19.33 -8.77 4.07
CA HIS A 267 18.61 -7.60 4.54
C HIS A 267 19.12 -6.29 3.89
N LEU A 268 20.44 -6.14 3.74
CA LEU A 268 21.02 -4.94 3.11
C LEU A 268 20.67 -4.85 1.61
N GLU A 269 20.72 -5.97 0.90
CA GLU A 269 20.34 -6.04 -0.51
C GLU A 269 18.84 -5.72 -0.70
N MET A 270 17.98 -6.31 0.13
CA MET A 270 16.53 -6.08 0.08
C MET A 270 16.15 -4.65 0.44
N ARG A 271 16.88 -4.03 1.38
CA ARG A 271 16.68 -2.63 1.72
C ARG A 271 16.97 -1.70 0.53
N GLN A 272 18.02 -1.97 -0.25
CA GLN A 272 18.28 -1.21 -1.47
C GLN A 272 17.16 -1.40 -2.50
N THR A 273 16.68 -2.64 -2.66
CA THR A 273 15.51 -2.92 -3.51
C THR A 273 14.28 -2.16 -3.03
N ALA A 274 14.02 -2.13 -1.74
CA ALA A 274 12.92 -1.38 -1.16
C ALA A 274 13.03 0.14 -1.43
N LEU A 275 14.21 0.73 -1.26
CA LEU A 275 14.45 2.15 -1.59
C LEU A 275 14.15 2.43 -3.07
N ASN A 276 14.59 1.57 -3.97
CA ASN A 276 14.30 1.71 -5.39
C ASN A 276 12.80 1.62 -5.69
N GLN A 277 12.06 0.75 -5.00
CA GLN A 277 10.61 0.65 -5.16
C GLN A 277 9.88 1.87 -4.60
N LEU A 278 10.31 2.42 -3.47
CA LEU A 278 9.75 3.67 -2.93
C LEU A 278 9.99 4.85 -3.87
N ARG A 279 11.19 4.93 -4.49
CA ARG A 279 11.50 5.93 -5.52
C ARG A 279 10.57 5.81 -6.70
N ASP A 280 10.50 4.60 -7.29
CA ASP A 280 9.69 4.34 -8.47
C ASP A 280 8.21 4.64 -8.19
N ALA A 281 7.70 4.29 -6.99
CA ALA A 281 6.36 4.63 -6.52
C ALA A 281 6.15 6.14 -6.43
N GLY A 282 7.07 6.88 -5.82
CA GLY A 282 6.99 8.33 -5.67
C GLY A 282 6.94 9.06 -7.02
N TYR A 283 7.78 8.67 -7.98
CA TYR A 283 7.77 9.26 -9.32
C TYR A 283 6.48 8.97 -10.09
N ARG A 284 5.96 7.76 -9.98
CA ARG A 284 4.70 7.35 -10.62
C ARG A 284 3.50 8.03 -9.98
N LEU A 285 3.50 8.19 -8.65
CA LEU A 285 2.48 8.97 -7.96
C LEU A 285 2.50 10.44 -8.40
N ALA A 286 3.68 11.06 -8.48
CA ALA A 286 3.81 12.42 -9.00
C ALA A 286 3.26 12.53 -10.43
N THR A 287 3.57 11.56 -11.29
CA THR A 287 3.08 11.52 -12.68
C THR A 287 1.56 11.47 -12.72
N VAL A 288 0.93 10.57 -11.96
CA VAL A 288 -0.54 10.48 -11.89
C VAL A 288 -1.16 11.79 -11.39
N MET A 289 -0.63 12.37 -10.31
CA MET A 289 -1.15 13.63 -9.77
C MET A 289 -0.97 14.81 -10.74
N ASN A 290 0.15 14.85 -11.43
CA ASN A 290 0.42 15.88 -12.46
C ASN A 290 -0.52 15.74 -13.67
N GLU A 291 -0.91 14.52 -14.03
CA GLU A 291 -1.87 14.27 -15.11
C GLU A 291 -3.31 14.59 -14.71
N ILE A 292 -3.70 14.31 -13.47
CA ILE A 292 -5.03 14.65 -12.93
C ILE A 292 -5.22 16.18 -12.96
N PHE A 293 -4.21 16.93 -12.58
CA PHE A 293 -4.29 18.40 -12.40
C PHE A 293 -3.49 19.20 -13.43
N ARG A 294 -3.34 18.68 -14.64
CA ARG A 294 -2.64 19.40 -15.71
C ARG A 294 -3.45 20.54 -16.36
#